data_15cc13ee29ba876f3e5825589ce4e0ed
#
_entry.id   15cc13ee29ba876f3e5825589ce4e0ed
#
_cell.length_a   1.000
_cell.length_b   1.000
_cell.length_c   1.000
_cell.angle_alpha   90.00
_cell.angle_beta   90.00
_cell.angle_gamma   90.00
#
_symmetry.space_group_name_H-M   'P 1'
#
loop_
_entity.id
_entity.type
_entity.pdbx_description
1 polymer ?
#
loop_
_entity_poly.entity_id
_entity_poly.type
_entity_poly.pdbx_seq_one_letter_code
_entity_poly.pdbx_strand_id
1 'polypeptide(L)'
;MSFMGKRLTIAFRLLSADGLGFISIDDHELFTLKLLCDEIFGEESFISNICVETSNGVFGPKAAHVSKTIVKSKDYVLVYAKDPSNLNLTPLYSKSKRNFDTHFTFFKDGDKQWRILRKHIN
;
A
#
# COMPACT_ATOMS: atom_id res chain seq x y z
N MET A 1 5.72 2.70 28.00
CA MET A 1 5.65 2.31 26.57
C MET A 1 5.20 0.87 26.46
N SER A 2 4.26 0.59 25.58
CA SER A 2 3.74 -0.77 25.38
C SER A 2 4.80 -1.70 24.79
N PHE A 3 4.54 -3.01 24.88
CA PHE A 3 5.43 -4.02 24.29
C PHE A 3 5.64 -3.81 22.79
N MET A 4 4.57 -3.49 22.05
CA MET A 4 4.64 -3.20 20.62
C MET A 4 5.44 -1.91 20.36
N GLY A 5 5.26 -0.89 21.19
CA GLY A 5 6.00 0.37 21.05
C GLY A 5 7.50 0.19 21.18
N LYS A 6 7.94 -0.63 22.12
CA LYS A 6 9.37 -0.94 22.29
C LYS A 6 9.94 -1.63 21.06
N ARG A 7 9.20 -2.59 20.49
CA ARG A 7 9.62 -3.33 19.30
C ARG A 7 9.70 -2.41 18.07
N LEU A 8 8.71 -1.56 17.88
CA LEU A 8 8.70 -0.63 16.77
C LEU A 8 9.83 0.39 16.86
N THR A 9 10.13 0.87 18.09
CA THR A 9 11.24 1.79 18.30
C THR A 9 12.57 1.16 17.91
N ILE A 10 12.78 -0.10 18.31
CA ILE A 10 14.00 -0.84 17.95
C ILE A 10 14.07 -1.08 16.45
N ALA A 11 12.96 -1.50 15.85
CA ALA A 11 12.88 -1.75 14.42
C ALA A 11 13.21 -0.49 13.62
N PHE A 12 12.69 0.66 14.04
CA PHE A 12 12.95 1.94 13.38
C PHE A 12 14.44 2.32 13.46
N ARG A 13 15.09 2.05 14.59
CA ARG A 13 16.54 2.31 14.75
C ARG A 13 17.40 1.44 13.83
N LEU A 14 16.91 0.24 13.49
CA LEU A 14 17.62 -0.69 12.62
C LEU A 14 17.56 -0.32 11.14
N LEU A 15 16.62 0.55 10.75
CA LEU A 15 16.49 0.98 9.37
C LEU A 15 17.68 1.85 8.95
N SER A 16 18.14 1.65 7.72
CA SER A 16 19.10 2.56 7.09
C SER A 16 18.46 3.92 6.81
N ALA A 17 19.27 4.93 6.50
CA ALA A 17 18.78 6.30 6.26
C ALA A 17 17.76 6.36 5.12
N ASP A 18 17.88 5.49 4.12
CA ASP A 18 16.96 5.36 2.98
C ASP A 18 15.97 4.21 3.14
N GLY A 19 15.87 3.64 4.34
CA GLY A 19 15.06 2.45 4.61
C GLY A 19 13.58 2.71 4.76
N LEU A 20 12.77 1.68 4.47
CA LEU A 20 11.34 1.64 4.65
C LEU A 20 10.95 0.55 5.64
N GLY A 21 9.97 0.86 6.49
CA GLY A 21 9.33 -0.13 7.34
C GLY A 21 7.95 -0.48 6.80
N PHE A 22 7.67 -1.78 6.69
CA PHE A 22 6.37 -2.31 6.28
C PHE A 22 5.77 -3.06 7.46
N ILE A 23 4.58 -2.65 7.89
CA ILE A 23 3.93 -3.21 9.08
C ILE A 23 2.55 -3.71 8.68
N SER A 24 2.36 -5.04 8.68
CA SER A 24 1.07 -5.67 8.39
C SER A 24 0.16 -5.61 9.61
N ILE A 25 -1.11 -5.27 9.37
CA ILE A 25 -2.12 -5.19 10.43
C ILE A 25 -3.51 -5.45 9.85
N ASP A 26 -4.41 -5.96 10.69
CA ASP A 26 -5.80 -6.13 10.33
C ASP A 26 -6.63 -4.88 10.65
N ASP A 27 -7.92 -4.93 10.29
CA ASP A 27 -8.86 -3.83 10.51
C ASP A 27 -9.00 -3.42 11.99
N HIS A 28 -8.91 -4.39 12.91
CA HIS A 28 -9.22 -4.14 14.31
C HIS A 28 -8.22 -3.20 14.97
N GLU A 29 -6.95 -3.33 14.61
CA GLU A 29 -5.86 -2.61 15.26
C GLU A 29 -5.24 -1.52 14.38
N LEU A 30 -5.76 -1.32 13.17
CA LEU A 30 -5.17 -0.41 12.20
C LEU A 30 -5.01 1.01 12.74
N PHE A 31 -6.09 1.57 13.30
CA PHE A 31 -6.07 2.96 13.78
C PHE A 31 -5.18 3.13 15.00
N THR A 32 -5.23 2.17 15.92
CA THR A 32 -4.38 2.18 17.12
C THR A 32 -2.91 2.08 16.75
N LEU A 33 -2.58 1.19 15.81
CA LEU A 33 -1.21 1.01 15.34
C LEU A 33 -0.72 2.26 14.58
N LYS A 34 -1.58 2.86 13.76
CA LYS A 34 -1.24 4.09 13.03
C LYS A 34 -0.87 5.22 13.99
N LEU A 35 -1.64 5.42 15.05
CA LEU A 35 -1.35 6.43 16.07
C LEU A 35 -0.02 6.14 16.77
N LEU A 36 0.23 4.89 17.13
CA LEU A 36 1.47 4.49 17.78
C LEU A 36 2.68 4.70 16.87
N CYS A 37 2.57 4.32 15.60
CA CYS A 37 3.63 4.50 14.62
C CYS A 37 3.92 5.98 14.36
N ASP A 38 2.90 6.83 14.30
CA ASP A 38 3.07 8.28 14.13
C ASP A 38 3.80 8.88 15.33
N GLU A 39 3.54 8.39 16.52
CA GLU A 39 4.23 8.84 17.73
C GLU A 39 5.72 8.44 17.72
N ILE A 40 6.02 7.22 17.28
CA ILE A 40 7.39 6.68 17.30
C ILE A 40 8.23 7.17 16.11
N PHE A 41 7.66 7.13 14.92
CA PHE A 41 8.38 7.40 13.66
C PHE A 41 8.26 8.86 13.23
N GLY A 42 7.23 9.55 13.70
CA GLY A 42 6.82 10.85 13.20
C GLY A 42 5.77 10.74 12.12
N GLU A 43 4.77 11.61 12.18
CA GLU A 43 3.68 11.65 11.19
C GLU A 43 4.20 11.94 9.78
N GLU A 44 5.24 12.74 9.68
CA GLU A 44 5.90 13.09 8.42
C GLU A 44 6.61 11.89 7.77
N SER A 45 6.91 10.86 8.54
CA SER A 45 7.54 9.63 8.02
C SER A 45 6.54 8.67 7.37
N PHE A 46 5.24 8.92 7.53
CA PHE A 46 4.20 8.09 6.93
C PHE A 46 4.19 8.25 5.42
N ILE A 47 4.27 7.12 4.70
CA ILE A 47 4.28 7.10 3.23
C ILE A 47 2.93 6.66 2.68
N SER A 48 2.43 5.51 3.13
CA SER A 48 1.21 4.95 2.55
C SER A 48 0.56 3.90 3.45
N ASN A 49 -0.72 3.70 3.24
CA ASN A 49 -1.47 2.57 3.75
C ASN A 49 -1.90 1.70 2.58
N ILE A 50 -1.24 0.55 2.42
CA ILE A 50 -1.53 -0.38 1.32
C ILE A 50 -2.64 -1.33 1.77
N CYS A 51 -3.69 -1.40 0.98
CA CYS A 51 -4.80 -2.32 1.20
C CYS A 51 -4.52 -3.63 0.46
N VAL A 52 -4.50 -4.74 1.19
CA VAL A 52 -4.20 -6.07 0.65
C VAL A 52 -5.46 -6.92 0.70
N GLU A 53 -5.88 -7.46 -0.44
CA GLU A 53 -7.01 -8.37 -0.51
C GLU A 53 -6.60 -9.74 0.02
N THR A 54 -7.31 -10.24 1.04
CA THR A 54 -6.99 -11.50 1.70
C THR A 54 -7.91 -12.64 1.34
N SER A 55 -9.13 -12.35 0.85
CA SER A 55 -10.07 -13.38 0.41
C SER A 55 -11.09 -12.78 -0.56
N ASN A 56 -11.58 -13.60 -1.48
CA ASN A 56 -12.57 -13.18 -2.47
C ASN A 56 -14.02 -13.13 -1.91
N GLY A 57 -14.19 -13.12 -0.60
CA GLY A 57 -15.47 -12.89 0.07
C GLY A 57 -16.59 -13.89 -0.21
N VAL A 58 -16.63 -14.48 -1.40
CA VAL A 58 -17.73 -15.35 -1.86
C VAL A 58 -17.40 -16.83 -1.70
N PHE A 59 -16.12 -17.19 -1.72
CA PHE A 59 -15.66 -18.56 -1.63
C PHE A 59 -14.67 -18.74 -0.49
N GLY A 60 -14.88 -19.77 0.32
CA GLY A 60 -13.99 -20.10 1.44
C GLY A 60 -14.74 -20.27 2.76
N PRO A 61 -14.01 -20.60 3.84
CA PRO A 61 -14.63 -20.86 5.15
C PRO A 61 -15.42 -19.69 5.71
N LYS A 62 -15.08 -18.47 5.32
CA LYS A 62 -15.79 -17.26 5.76
C LYS A 62 -17.12 -17.03 5.05
N ALA A 63 -17.38 -17.71 3.95
CA ALA A 63 -18.62 -17.57 3.19
C ALA A 63 -19.86 -17.99 4.00
N ALA A 64 -19.70 -18.92 4.92
CA ALA A 64 -20.77 -19.38 5.80
C ALA A 64 -21.29 -18.31 6.77
N HIS A 65 -20.52 -17.24 6.99
CA HIS A 65 -20.87 -16.16 7.90
C HIS A 65 -21.42 -14.91 7.19
N VAL A 66 -21.53 -14.95 5.87
CA VAL A 66 -21.95 -13.78 5.05
C VAL A 66 -23.34 -13.27 5.44
N SER A 67 -24.23 -14.17 5.87
CA SER A 67 -25.59 -13.79 6.26
C SER A 67 -25.67 -13.08 7.62
N LYS A 68 -24.64 -13.11 8.43
CA LYS A 68 -24.66 -12.57 9.80
C LYS A 68 -23.77 -11.35 10.02
N THR A 69 -22.72 -11.17 9.22
CA THR A 69 -21.76 -10.08 9.39
C THR A 69 -21.27 -9.57 8.03
N ILE A 70 -20.77 -8.35 8.03
CA ILE A 70 -20.05 -7.83 6.87
C ILE A 70 -18.71 -8.54 6.80
N VAL A 71 -18.44 -9.21 5.69
CA VAL A 71 -17.21 -9.98 5.49
C VAL A 71 -16.04 -9.01 5.30
N LYS A 72 -14.98 -9.22 6.09
CA LYS A 72 -13.72 -8.48 5.95
C LYS A 72 -12.80 -9.29 5.02
N SER A 73 -12.46 -8.71 3.89
CA SER A 73 -11.66 -9.37 2.86
C SER A 73 -10.31 -8.71 2.64
N LYS A 74 -9.88 -7.85 3.56
CA LYS A 74 -8.66 -7.08 3.38
C LYS A 74 -7.87 -6.91 4.67
N ASP A 75 -6.56 -6.88 4.53
CA ASP A 75 -5.61 -6.43 5.54
C ASP A 75 -4.90 -5.17 5.06
N TYR A 76 -4.11 -4.58 5.92
CA TYR A 76 -3.41 -3.33 5.63
C TYR A 76 -1.92 -3.48 5.87
N VAL A 77 -1.15 -2.75 5.10
CA VAL A 77 0.29 -2.61 5.31
C VAL A 77 0.60 -1.12 5.45
N LEU A 78 0.99 -0.70 6.63
CA LEU A 78 1.47 0.66 6.87
C LEU A 78 2.92 0.77 6.44
N VAL A 79 3.24 1.82 5.70
CA VAL A 79 4.59 2.06 5.18
C VAL A 79 5.12 3.35 5.75
N TYR A 80 6.27 3.27 6.42
CA TYR A 80 6.99 4.40 7.01
C TYR A 80 8.42 4.46 6.49
N ALA A 81 8.88 5.67 6.18
CA ALA A 81 10.26 5.90 5.79
C ALA A 81 11.10 6.34 6.99
N LYS A 82 12.37 5.93 7.04
CA LYS A 82 13.30 6.43 8.05
C LYS A 82 13.50 7.93 7.91
N ASP A 83 13.73 8.37 6.68
CA ASP A 83 13.84 9.78 6.31
C ASP A 83 13.18 9.96 4.94
N PRO A 84 11.99 10.59 4.89
CA PRO A 84 11.28 10.75 3.61
C PRO A 84 12.07 11.54 2.56
N SER A 85 12.98 12.43 2.98
CA SER A 85 13.79 13.22 2.05
C SER A 85 14.87 12.40 1.34
N ASN A 86 15.30 11.28 1.95
CA ASN A 86 16.28 10.36 1.39
C ASN A 86 15.65 9.16 0.67
N LEU A 87 14.35 9.14 0.55
CA LEU A 87 13.64 8.01 -0.04
C LEU A 87 13.92 7.91 -1.53
N ASN A 88 14.44 6.75 -1.94
CA ASN A 88 14.71 6.44 -3.34
C ASN A 88 14.05 5.11 -3.69
N LEU A 89 12.90 5.18 -4.33
CA LEU A 89 12.13 4.01 -4.72
C LEU A 89 12.44 3.62 -6.16
N THR A 90 12.74 2.34 -6.36
CA THR A 90 12.91 1.78 -7.69
C THR A 90 11.53 1.43 -8.25
N PRO A 91 11.10 2.05 -9.36
CA PRO A 91 9.81 1.72 -9.95
C PRO A 91 9.77 0.27 -10.42
N LEU A 92 8.66 -0.40 -10.15
CA LEU A 92 8.41 -1.75 -10.65
C LEU A 92 7.47 -1.66 -11.85
N TYR A 93 7.92 -2.20 -12.97
CA TYR A 93 7.12 -2.26 -14.18
C TYR A 93 6.72 -3.70 -14.45
N SER A 94 5.43 -3.94 -14.62
CA SER A 94 4.93 -5.23 -15.07
C SER A 94 4.35 -5.10 -16.46
N LYS A 95 4.59 -6.09 -17.32
CA LYS A 95 3.92 -6.14 -18.62
C LYS A 95 2.45 -6.43 -18.39
N SER A 96 1.59 -5.51 -18.80
CA SER A 96 0.16 -5.76 -18.80
C SER A 96 -0.19 -6.77 -19.88
N LYS A 97 -0.85 -7.86 -19.50
CA LYS A 97 -1.38 -8.84 -20.45
C LYS A 97 -2.72 -8.43 -21.04
N ARG A 98 -3.26 -7.29 -20.62
CA ARG A 98 -4.57 -6.80 -21.04
C ARG A 98 -4.41 -5.52 -21.83
N ASN A 99 -5.33 -5.30 -22.75
CA ASN A 99 -5.44 -4.00 -23.41
C ASN A 99 -5.73 -2.91 -22.38
N PHE A 100 -5.26 -1.71 -22.66
CA PHE A 100 -5.56 -0.56 -21.82
C PHE A 100 -7.07 -0.37 -21.72
N ASP A 101 -7.56 -0.04 -20.54
CA ASP A 101 -8.98 0.26 -20.37
C ASP A 101 -9.32 1.63 -20.97
N THR A 102 -10.61 1.99 -20.92
CA THR A 102 -11.12 3.24 -21.51
C THR A 102 -10.62 4.50 -20.79
N HIS A 103 -10.05 4.38 -19.58
CA HIS A 103 -9.50 5.51 -18.86
C HIS A 103 -8.17 5.99 -19.43
N PHE A 104 -7.44 5.13 -20.13
CA PHE A 104 -6.16 5.43 -20.76
C PHE A 104 -6.32 5.67 -22.27
N THR A 105 -7.14 6.66 -22.65
CA THR A 105 -7.43 6.97 -24.04
C THR A 105 -6.42 7.88 -24.71
N PHE A 106 -5.61 8.58 -23.92
CA PHE A 106 -4.60 9.51 -24.42
C PHE A 106 -3.21 9.15 -23.89
N PHE A 107 -2.20 9.35 -24.70
CA PHE A 107 -0.81 9.25 -24.27
C PHE A 107 0.00 10.38 -24.87
N LYS A 108 1.10 10.70 -24.21
CA LYS A 108 2.02 11.74 -24.67
C LYS A 108 3.12 11.10 -25.51
N ASP A 109 3.20 11.52 -26.75
CA ASP A 109 4.26 11.12 -27.67
C ASP A 109 5.59 11.77 -27.28
N GLY A 110 6.70 11.22 -27.75
CA GLY A 110 8.03 11.80 -27.60
C GLY A 110 8.14 13.21 -28.13
N ASP A 111 7.30 13.61 -29.08
CA ASP A 111 7.19 14.96 -29.63
C ASP A 111 6.37 15.91 -28.76
N LYS A 112 6.00 15.51 -27.56
CA LYS A 112 5.17 16.27 -26.61
C LYS A 112 3.73 16.52 -27.08
N GLN A 113 3.26 15.79 -28.06
CA GLN A 113 1.88 15.85 -28.52
C GLN A 113 1.03 14.76 -27.85
N TRP A 114 -0.21 15.11 -27.49
CA TRP A 114 -1.17 14.14 -26.98
C TRP A 114 -1.87 13.45 -28.13
N ARG A 115 -1.89 12.11 -28.11
CA ARG A 115 -2.54 11.31 -29.15
C ARG A 115 -3.55 10.35 -28.51
N ILE A 116 -4.55 9.98 -29.28
CA ILE A 116 -5.55 9.00 -28.86
C ILE A 116 -4.91 7.60 -28.90
N LEU A 117 -4.87 6.94 -27.76
CA LEU A 117 -4.20 5.65 -27.60
C LEU A 117 -4.73 4.58 -28.56
N ARG A 118 -6.04 4.57 -28.84
CA ARG A 118 -6.69 3.60 -29.73
C ARG A 118 -6.14 3.59 -31.16
N LYS A 119 -5.62 4.72 -31.63
CA LYS A 119 -5.06 4.81 -32.98
C LYS A 119 -3.71 4.12 -33.10
N HIS A 120 -3.07 3.75 -32.00
CA HIS A 120 -1.74 3.17 -31.98
C HIS A 120 -1.69 1.72 -31.51
N ILE A 121 -2.84 1.12 -31.13
CA ILE A 121 -2.92 -0.25 -30.60
C ILE A 121 -3.28 -1.28 -31.69
N ASN A 122 -3.50 -0.90 -32.89
CA ASN A 122 -3.84 -1.83 -33.99
C ASN A 122 -2.67 -2.75 -34.36
#